data_8fb33e1222baab4e4f7933a4fdd24b4f
#
_entry.id   8fb33e1222baab4e4f7933a4fdd24b4f
#
_cell.length_a   1.000
_cell.length_b   1.000
_cell.length_c   1.000
_cell.angle_alpha   90.00
_cell.angle_beta   90.00
_cell.angle_gamma   90.00
#
_symmetry.space_group_name_H-M   'P 1'
#
loop_
_entity.id
_entity.type
_entity.pdbx_description
1 polymer ?
#
loop_
_entity_poly.entity_id
_entity_poly.type
_entity_poly.pdbx_seq_one_letter_code
_entity_poly.pdbx_strand_id
1 'polypeptide(L)'
;MWTQLHDGGYRYRAMTTNVSECFNGVLKGARGLPIATMVEFTWSKLVAYFHDRHKEITHDLSKGKVWSKYALKIYVANLQKSTTHQVRAFNNLNGIYQVITTYNIHSSRREHHSHEINLVARTCGYGKWQNRKIPCSHAIAALQYLRQDATRYIESCYILETAIRTYSHAFVVPKSESLWRDVDGPNWVPNLELLRAKGRPMKSRVRNEMDGVRRERGSQRLDSDLREIQQKQSCELCHQHGHNHRRCLLSRGISTSSNDPN
;
A
#
# COMPACT_ATOMS: atom_id res chain seq x y z
N MET A 1 7.08 4.22 -19.02
CA MET A 1 6.92 4.94 -17.75
C MET A 1 5.56 5.60 -17.76
N TRP A 2 4.69 5.23 -16.85
CA TRP A 2 3.44 5.95 -16.63
C TRP A 2 3.82 7.29 -16.02
N THR A 3 3.71 8.34 -16.82
CA THR A 3 4.16 9.66 -16.41
C THR A 3 3.17 10.26 -15.42
N GLN A 4 3.68 10.81 -14.32
CA GLN A 4 2.91 11.60 -13.34
C GLN A 4 2.44 12.95 -13.92
N LEU A 5 2.72 13.19 -15.20
CA LEU A 5 2.56 14.48 -15.86
C LEU A 5 1.10 14.95 -15.96
N HIS A 6 0.15 14.00 -15.95
CA HIS A 6 -1.27 14.29 -16.21
C HIS A 6 -2.20 13.96 -15.02
N ASP A 7 -1.68 13.59 -13.86
CA ASP A 7 -2.52 13.21 -12.70
C ASP A 7 -2.76 14.36 -11.70
N GLY A 8 -2.23 15.54 -11.97
CA GLY A 8 -2.38 16.71 -11.08
C GLY A 8 -1.83 16.47 -9.66
N GLY A 9 -1.05 15.42 -9.44
CA GLY A 9 -0.54 15.04 -8.11
C GLY A 9 -1.56 14.33 -7.21
N TYR A 10 -2.71 13.89 -7.74
CA TYR A 10 -3.77 13.25 -6.96
C TYR A 10 -3.59 11.75 -6.73
N ARG A 11 -2.46 11.18 -7.08
CA ARG A 11 -2.19 9.74 -6.86
C ARG A 11 -1.92 9.35 -5.41
N TYR A 12 -1.62 10.30 -4.56
CA TYR A 12 -1.32 10.05 -3.14
C TYR A 12 -0.39 8.85 -2.91
N ARG A 13 0.63 8.70 -3.79
CA ARG A 13 1.58 7.58 -3.86
C ARG A 13 1.01 6.23 -4.36
N ALA A 14 -0.19 6.16 -4.86
CA ALA A 14 -0.69 4.95 -5.51
C ALA A 14 -0.05 4.79 -6.90
N MET A 15 1.23 4.38 -6.94
CA MET A 15 2.07 4.30 -8.15
C MET A 15 2.02 2.93 -8.82
N THR A 16 1.27 1.99 -8.25
CA THR A 16 1.24 0.59 -8.69
C THR A 16 -0.19 0.12 -8.92
N THR A 17 -0.34 -0.94 -9.70
CA THR A 17 -1.61 -1.63 -9.93
C THR A 17 -2.07 -2.45 -8.71
N ASN A 18 -1.33 -2.43 -7.60
CA ASN A 18 -1.60 -3.27 -6.42
C ASN A 18 -3.04 -3.13 -5.89
N VAL A 19 -3.63 -1.92 -5.94
CA VAL A 19 -5.01 -1.70 -5.49
C VAL A 19 -5.99 -2.47 -6.38
N SER A 20 -5.80 -2.38 -7.70
CA SER A 20 -6.63 -3.13 -8.67
C SER A 20 -6.41 -4.64 -8.54
N GLU A 21 -5.19 -5.09 -8.30
CA GLU A 21 -4.86 -6.51 -8.08
C GLU A 21 -5.48 -7.03 -6.78
N CYS A 22 -5.47 -6.26 -5.70
CA CYS A 22 -6.16 -6.61 -4.45
C CYS A 22 -7.65 -6.75 -4.66
N PHE A 23 -8.29 -5.80 -5.35
CA PHE A 23 -9.72 -5.88 -5.66
C PHE A 23 -10.05 -7.04 -6.59
N ASN A 24 -9.24 -7.29 -7.60
CA ASN A 24 -9.33 -8.48 -8.45
C ASN A 24 -9.19 -9.78 -7.64
N GLY A 25 -8.38 -9.80 -6.60
CA GLY A 25 -8.26 -10.91 -5.66
C GLY A 25 -9.57 -11.18 -4.91
N VAL A 26 -10.25 -10.12 -4.45
CA VAL A 26 -11.56 -10.22 -3.78
C VAL A 26 -12.63 -10.79 -4.72
N LEU A 27 -12.62 -10.39 -5.98
CA LEU A 27 -13.57 -10.85 -6.99
C LEU A 27 -13.24 -12.23 -7.57
N LYS A 28 -12.12 -12.85 -7.18
CA LYS A 28 -11.67 -14.13 -7.75
C LYS A 28 -12.72 -15.23 -7.63
N GLY A 29 -13.44 -15.28 -6.51
CA GLY A 29 -14.54 -16.26 -6.30
C GLY A 29 -15.79 -16.01 -7.14
N ALA A 30 -16.02 -14.75 -7.54
CA ALA A 30 -17.21 -14.36 -8.30
C ALA A 30 -17.05 -14.55 -9.81
N ARG A 31 -15.84 -14.74 -10.33
CA ARG A 31 -15.57 -14.79 -11.78
C ARG A 31 -16.24 -15.94 -12.54
N GLY A 32 -16.65 -16.98 -11.85
CA GLY A 32 -17.35 -18.13 -12.42
C GLY A 32 -18.87 -18.08 -12.22
N LEU A 33 -19.40 -17.00 -11.66
CA LEU A 33 -20.82 -16.84 -11.41
C LEU A 33 -21.53 -16.21 -12.63
N PRO A 34 -22.86 -16.42 -12.77
CA PRO A 34 -23.68 -15.68 -13.72
C PRO A 34 -23.50 -14.17 -13.54
N ILE A 35 -23.67 -13.40 -14.62
CA ILE A 35 -23.41 -11.95 -14.63
C ILE A 35 -24.21 -11.22 -13.55
N ALA A 36 -25.51 -11.52 -13.41
CA ALA A 36 -26.38 -10.94 -12.39
C ALA A 36 -25.82 -11.15 -10.97
N THR A 37 -25.51 -12.40 -10.63
CA THR A 37 -24.93 -12.76 -9.32
C THR A 37 -23.56 -12.12 -9.10
N MET A 38 -22.74 -11.99 -10.15
CA MET A 38 -21.44 -11.29 -10.05
C MET A 38 -21.63 -9.81 -9.76
N VAL A 39 -22.62 -9.16 -10.37
CA VAL A 39 -22.95 -7.75 -10.11
C VAL A 39 -23.44 -7.58 -8.68
N GLU A 40 -24.37 -8.41 -8.22
CA GLU A 40 -24.86 -8.38 -6.83
C GLU A 40 -23.74 -8.62 -5.81
N PHE A 41 -22.87 -9.59 -6.05
CA PHE A 41 -21.72 -9.85 -5.20
C PHE A 41 -20.79 -8.63 -5.11
N THR A 42 -20.47 -8.03 -6.27
CA THR A 42 -19.62 -6.85 -6.34
C THR A 42 -20.25 -5.67 -5.61
N TRP A 43 -21.54 -5.45 -5.82
CA TRP A 43 -22.32 -4.42 -5.14
C TRP A 43 -22.31 -4.61 -3.61
N SER A 44 -22.64 -5.81 -3.15
CA SER A 44 -22.65 -6.14 -1.73
C SER A 44 -21.28 -5.95 -1.08
N LYS A 45 -20.19 -6.28 -1.77
CA LYS A 45 -18.83 -6.03 -1.29
C LYS A 45 -18.52 -4.54 -1.19
N LEU A 46 -18.94 -3.77 -2.20
CA LEU A 46 -18.77 -2.31 -2.19
C LEU A 46 -19.51 -1.67 -1.02
N VAL A 47 -20.78 -2.03 -0.84
CA VAL A 47 -21.61 -1.54 0.28
C VAL A 47 -20.96 -1.89 1.62
N ALA A 48 -20.49 -3.13 1.79
CA ALA A 48 -19.80 -3.55 3.00
C ALA A 48 -18.55 -2.71 3.27
N TYR A 49 -17.72 -2.44 2.25
CA TYR A 49 -16.53 -1.58 2.41
C TYR A 49 -16.90 -0.16 2.86
N PHE A 50 -17.94 0.43 2.27
CA PHE A 50 -18.39 1.76 2.67
C PHE A 50 -18.90 1.76 4.11
N HIS A 51 -19.70 0.77 4.48
CA HIS A 51 -20.23 0.63 5.82
C HIS A 51 -19.12 0.46 6.87
N ASP A 52 -18.17 -0.45 6.61
CA ASP A 52 -17.06 -0.72 7.53
C ASP A 52 -16.18 0.51 7.71
N ARG A 53 -15.89 1.24 6.61
CA ARG A 53 -15.12 2.49 6.67
C ARG A 53 -15.86 3.59 7.40
N HIS A 54 -17.16 3.75 7.12
CA HIS A 54 -17.99 4.71 7.87
C HIS A 54 -17.97 4.43 9.36
N LYS A 55 -18.17 3.17 9.77
CA LYS A 55 -18.13 2.73 11.16
C LYS A 55 -16.77 2.98 11.83
N GLU A 56 -15.67 2.66 11.13
CA GLU A 56 -14.31 2.89 11.63
C GLU A 56 -14.05 4.39 11.84
N ILE A 57 -14.42 5.23 10.87
CA ILE A 57 -14.21 6.68 10.92
C ILE A 57 -15.07 7.29 12.04
N THR A 58 -16.34 6.91 12.17
CA THR A 58 -17.23 7.39 13.23
C THR A 58 -16.66 7.05 14.60
N HIS A 59 -16.12 5.84 14.78
CA HIS A 59 -15.48 5.44 16.03
C HIS A 59 -14.19 6.26 16.30
N ASP A 60 -13.40 6.56 15.29
CA ASP A 60 -12.20 7.39 15.48
C ASP A 60 -12.57 8.86 15.78
N LEU A 61 -13.63 9.39 15.17
CA LEU A 61 -14.17 10.73 15.47
C LEU A 61 -14.73 10.81 16.89
N SER A 62 -15.45 9.78 17.37
CA SER A 62 -15.95 9.75 18.74
C SER A 62 -14.85 9.73 19.81
N LYS A 63 -13.62 9.33 19.43
CA LYS A 63 -12.41 9.43 20.24
C LYS A 63 -11.69 10.77 20.14
N GLY A 64 -12.26 11.76 19.46
CA GLY A 64 -11.67 13.08 19.26
C GLY A 64 -10.49 13.10 18.29
N LYS A 65 -10.31 12.08 17.45
CA LYS A 65 -9.26 12.09 16.43
C LYS A 65 -9.67 12.98 15.28
N VAL A 66 -8.71 13.76 14.78
CA VAL A 66 -8.90 14.66 13.64
C VAL A 66 -8.39 14.04 12.34
N TRP A 67 -7.26 13.33 12.41
CA TRP A 67 -6.53 12.83 11.26
C TRP A 67 -6.66 11.32 11.11
N SER A 68 -6.62 10.85 9.87
CA SER A 68 -6.59 9.42 9.57
C SER A 68 -5.35 8.74 10.18
N LYS A 69 -5.48 7.49 10.60
CA LYS A 69 -4.37 6.68 11.14
C LYS A 69 -3.17 6.64 10.20
N TYR A 70 -3.44 6.62 8.88
CA TYR A 70 -2.40 6.63 7.84
C TYR A 70 -1.59 7.93 7.86
N ALA A 71 -2.28 9.08 7.87
CA ALA A 71 -1.61 10.38 7.87
C ALA A 71 -0.80 10.58 9.15
N LEU A 72 -1.36 10.25 10.32
CA LEU A 72 -0.66 10.35 11.60
C LEU A 72 0.59 9.48 11.64
N LYS A 73 0.52 8.23 11.18
CA LYS A 73 1.69 7.33 11.13
C LYS A 73 2.83 7.93 10.33
N ILE A 74 2.53 8.52 9.15
CA ILE A 74 3.53 9.15 8.29
C ILE A 74 4.06 10.43 8.92
N TYR A 75 3.15 11.26 9.47
CA TYR A 75 3.51 12.52 10.09
C TYR A 75 4.46 12.30 11.28
N VAL A 76 4.13 11.40 12.20
CA VAL A 76 4.96 11.07 13.37
C VAL A 76 6.34 10.55 12.94
N ALA A 77 6.40 9.66 11.95
CA ALA A 77 7.66 9.16 11.43
C ALA A 77 8.51 10.27 10.78
N ASN A 78 7.88 11.24 10.10
CA ASN A 78 8.56 12.39 9.53
C ASN A 78 8.99 13.38 10.61
N LEU A 79 8.17 13.59 11.64
CA LEU A 79 8.49 14.43 12.79
C LEU A 79 9.74 13.94 13.53
N GLN A 80 9.83 12.62 13.79
CA GLN A 80 11.03 12.03 14.40
C GLN A 80 12.30 12.28 13.56
N LYS A 81 12.18 12.20 12.23
CA LYS A 81 13.30 12.45 11.32
C LYS A 81 13.66 13.94 11.22
N SER A 82 12.71 14.85 11.41
CA SER A 82 12.94 16.28 11.28
C SER A 82 13.91 16.82 12.33
N THR A 83 14.00 16.18 13.49
CA THR A 83 14.90 16.61 14.59
C THR A 83 16.39 16.51 14.24
N THR A 84 16.74 15.72 13.23
CA THR A 84 18.13 15.55 12.77
C THR A 84 18.52 16.52 11.65
N HIS A 85 17.59 17.35 11.19
CA HIS A 85 17.82 18.25 10.06
C HIS A 85 18.25 19.63 10.50
N GLN A 86 19.17 20.23 9.75
CA GLN A 86 19.58 21.62 9.94
C GLN A 86 18.86 22.50 8.91
N VAL A 87 18.31 23.62 9.35
CA VAL A 87 17.56 24.55 8.50
C VAL A 87 18.36 25.84 8.31
N ARG A 88 18.45 26.30 7.07
CA ARG A 88 18.97 27.60 6.70
C ARG A 88 17.92 28.39 5.95
N ALA A 89 17.65 29.62 6.40
CA ALA A 89 16.77 30.52 5.67
C ALA A 89 17.50 31.04 4.43
N PHE A 90 16.83 30.97 3.27
CA PHE A 90 17.39 31.47 2.00
C PHE A 90 16.64 32.70 1.52
N ASN A 91 15.31 32.65 1.55
CA ASN A 91 14.46 33.79 1.22
C ASN A 91 13.17 33.73 2.05
N ASN A 92 13.15 34.50 3.13
CA ASN A 92 12.00 34.52 4.04
C ASN A 92 10.75 35.11 3.41
N LEU A 93 10.89 36.04 2.47
CA LEU A 93 9.76 36.69 1.80
C LEU A 93 9.01 35.70 0.89
N ASN A 94 9.74 34.82 0.23
CA ASN A 94 9.20 33.82 -0.68
C ASN A 94 8.96 32.45 -0.02
N GLY A 95 9.24 32.33 1.28
CA GLY A 95 9.06 31.07 2.01
C GLY A 95 10.01 29.94 1.55
N ILE A 96 11.23 30.31 1.08
CA ILE A 96 12.21 29.36 0.56
C ILE A 96 13.27 29.08 1.62
N TYR A 97 13.46 27.80 1.95
CA TYR A 97 14.40 27.32 2.96
C TYR A 97 15.26 26.21 2.40
N GLN A 98 16.52 26.15 2.83
CA GLN A 98 17.41 25.03 2.60
C GLN A 98 17.42 24.14 3.84
N VAL A 99 17.16 22.87 3.66
CA VAL A 99 17.23 21.87 4.73
C VAL A 99 18.32 20.88 4.43
N ILE A 100 19.27 20.77 5.34
CA ILE A 100 20.44 19.91 5.23
C ILE A 100 20.18 18.67 6.10
N THR A 101 20.28 17.48 5.48
CA THR A 101 20.19 16.21 6.19
C THR A 101 21.60 15.68 6.45
N THR A 102 21.88 15.36 7.70
CA THR A 102 23.07 14.61 8.08
C THR A 102 22.73 13.12 8.01
N TYR A 103 23.33 12.40 7.08
CA TYR A 103 23.04 10.98 6.94
C TYR A 103 23.77 10.14 7.99
N ASN A 104 23.16 9.02 8.35
CA ASN A 104 23.49 8.07 9.41
C ASN A 104 24.98 7.84 9.67
N ILE A 105 25.31 7.75 10.96
CA ILE A 105 26.61 7.45 11.56
C ILE A 105 27.22 6.12 11.05
N HIS A 106 26.43 5.27 10.37
CA HIS A 106 26.86 3.96 9.88
C HIS A 106 27.24 3.89 8.39
N SER A 107 27.08 4.97 7.61
CA SER A 107 27.60 4.98 6.23
C SER A 107 28.98 5.67 6.22
N SER A 108 29.96 4.98 5.65
CA SER A 108 31.34 5.46 5.50
C SER A 108 31.49 6.72 4.62
N ARG A 109 30.40 7.22 4.04
CA ARG A 109 30.34 8.48 3.30
C ARG A 109 29.37 9.43 4.00
N ARG A 110 29.93 10.50 4.58
CA ARG A 110 29.16 11.65 5.10
C ARG A 110 28.66 12.49 3.91
N GLU A 111 27.65 12.01 3.22
CA GLU A 111 27.01 12.79 2.17
C GLU A 111 25.94 13.68 2.83
N HIS A 112 26.19 14.97 2.84
CA HIS A 112 25.20 15.97 3.23
C HIS A 112 24.29 16.24 2.04
N HIS A 113 23.04 15.80 2.13
CA HIS A 113 22.05 16.16 1.12
C HIS A 113 21.33 17.44 1.55
N SER A 114 21.31 18.42 0.66
CA SER A 114 20.52 19.63 0.86
C SER A 114 19.29 19.61 -0.02
N HIS A 115 18.17 20.01 0.56
CA HIS A 115 16.88 20.05 -0.14
C HIS A 115 16.29 21.46 -0.02
N GLU A 116 15.82 21.99 -1.14
CA GLU A 116 15.03 23.20 -1.18
C GLU A 116 13.60 22.91 -0.72
N ILE A 117 13.09 23.75 0.16
CA ILE A 117 11.70 23.73 0.63
C ILE A 117 11.05 25.05 0.25
N ASN A 118 9.93 24.97 -0.45
CA ASN A 118 9.05 26.10 -0.66
C ASN A 118 7.75 25.88 0.11
N LEU A 119 7.57 26.63 1.18
CA LEU A 119 6.40 26.51 2.07
C LEU A 119 5.12 27.03 1.42
N VAL A 120 5.22 28.08 0.60
CA VAL A 120 4.07 28.67 -0.10
C VAL A 120 3.55 27.70 -1.15
N ALA A 121 4.43 27.17 -2.00
CA ALA A 121 4.10 26.19 -3.01
C ALA A 121 3.87 24.77 -2.45
N ARG A 122 4.15 24.52 -1.16
CA ARG A 122 4.11 23.21 -0.50
C ARG A 122 4.94 22.16 -1.23
N THR A 123 6.15 22.54 -1.63
CA THR A 123 7.06 21.67 -2.37
C THR A 123 8.35 21.42 -1.63
N CYS A 124 8.94 20.27 -1.91
CA CYS A 124 10.24 19.85 -1.41
C CYS A 124 11.03 19.23 -2.55
N GLY A 125 12.29 19.62 -2.73
CA GLY A 125 13.17 19.05 -3.77
C GLY A 125 13.30 17.52 -3.71
N TYR A 126 13.00 16.90 -2.55
CA TYR A 126 12.91 15.45 -2.42
C TYR A 126 11.61 14.82 -3.00
N GLY A 127 10.59 15.62 -3.33
CA GLY A 127 9.35 15.19 -3.96
C GLY A 127 8.32 14.48 -3.05
N LYS A 128 8.66 14.10 -1.83
CA LYS A 128 7.74 13.33 -0.96
C LYS A 128 6.53 14.11 -0.49
N TRP A 129 6.67 15.41 -0.27
CA TRP A 129 5.56 16.25 0.17
C TRP A 129 4.49 16.35 -0.91
N GLN A 130 4.91 16.69 -2.13
CA GLN A 130 4.01 16.82 -3.27
C GLN A 130 3.24 15.51 -3.56
N ASN A 131 3.97 14.37 -3.47
CA ASN A 131 3.41 13.06 -3.79
C ASN A 131 2.44 12.52 -2.74
N ARG A 132 2.64 12.88 -1.47
CA ARG A 132 1.80 12.36 -0.37
C ARG A 132 0.79 13.35 0.13
N LYS A 133 0.99 14.65 -0.16
CA LYS A 133 0.22 15.74 0.42
C LYS A 133 0.28 15.79 1.96
N ILE A 134 1.34 15.21 2.54
CA ILE A 134 1.68 15.23 3.96
C ILE A 134 3.08 15.79 4.06
N PRO A 135 3.36 16.77 4.95
CA PRO A 135 4.68 17.35 5.10
C PRO A 135 5.76 16.28 5.32
N CYS A 136 6.82 16.33 4.54
CA CYS A 136 7.98 15.46 4.74
C CYS A 136 8.84 15.97 5.90
N SER A 137 9.82 15.19 6.34
CA SER A 137 10.69 15.57 7.45
C SER A 137 11.42 16.90 7.23
N HIS A 138 11.79 17.21 5.98
CA HIS A 138 12.42 18.49 5.62
C HIS A 138 11.45 19.67 5.78
N ALA A 139 10.22 19.52 5.30
CA ALA A 139 9.18 20.54 5.45
C ALA A 139 8.84 20.77 6.93
N ILE A 140 8.73 19.69 7.72
CA ILE A 140 8.47 19.78 9.16
C ILE A 140 9.63 20.52 9.86
N ALA A 141 10.89 20.23 9.53
CA ALA A 141 12.03 20.94 10.11
C ALA A 141 11.98 22.44 9.82
N ALA A 142 11.67 22.85 8.57
CA ALA A 142 11.51 24.25 8.20
C ALA A 142 10.35 24.93 8.96
N LEU A 143 9.22 24.24 9.11
CA LEU A 143 8.06 24.74 9.85
C LEU A 143 8.34 24.86 11.35
N GLN A 144 9.07 23.91 11.95
CA GLN A 144 9.52 23.98 13.33
C GLN A 144 10.49 25.16 13.56
N TYR A 145 11.39 25.40 12.61
CA TYR A 145 12.28 26.56 12.65
C TYR A 145 11.50 27.87 12.71
N LEU A 146 10.36 27.94 12.00
CA LEU A 146 9.44 29.09 12.01
C LEU A 146 8.45 29.07 13.18
N ARG A 147 8.48 28.07 14.06
CA ARG A 147 7.50 27.84 15.12
C ARG A 147 6.05 27.74 14.62
N GLN A 148 5.88 27.20 13.39
CA GLN A 148 4.57 26.96 12.80
C GLN A 148 4.13 25.52 13.01
N ASP A 149 2.81 25.36 13.16
CA ASP A 149 2.21 24.03 13.26
C ASP A 149 2.18 23.33 11.90
N ALA A 150 2.98 22.28 11.77
CA ALA A 150 3.11 21.50 10.55
C ALA A 150 1.86 20.68 10.23
N THR A 151 0.95 20.46 11.18
CA THR A 151 -0.29 19.71 10.92
C THR A 151 -1.23 20.47 9.98
N ARG A 152 -1.20 21.81 9.97
CA ARG A 152 -1.97 22.66 9.05
C ARG A 152 -1.62 22.47 7.57
N TYR A 153 -0.48 21.86 7.30
CA TYR A 153 0.01 21.58 5.95
C TYR A 153 -0.32 20.17 5.46
N ILE A 154 -1.03 19.37 6.28
CA ILE A 154 -1.58 18.09 5.86
C ILE A 154 -2.83 18.36 5.03
N GLU A 155 -2.94 17.68 3.87
CA GLU A 155 -4.09 17.86 2.94
C GLU A 155 -5.40 17.44 3.60
N SER A 156 -6.48 18.17 3.28
CA SER A 156 -7.81 17.97 3.85
C SER A 156 -8.40 16.58 3.61
N CYS A 157 -8.01 15.90 2.54
CA CYS A 157 -8.45 14.53 2.26
C CYS A 157 -8.10 13.52 3.37
N TYR A 158 -7.13 13.85 4.24
CA TYR A 158 -6.74 13.03 5.39
C TYR A 158 -7.50 13.36 6.69
N ILE A 159 -8.34 14.39 6.67
CA ILE A 159 -9.20 14.76 7.80
C ILE A 159 -10.37 13.77 7.87
N LEU A 160 -10.65 13.25 9.05
CA LEU A 160 -11.71 12.26 9.25
C LEU A 160 -13.11 12.82 8.93
N GLU A 161 -13.36 14.12 9.17
CA GLU A 161 -14.60 14.78 8.77
C GLU A 161 -14.80 14.81 7.25
N THR A 162 -13.72 14.97 6.48
CA THR A 162 -13.79 14.89 5.02
C THR A 162 -14.01 13.45 4.56
N ALA A 163 -13.33 12.51 5.19
CA ALA A 163 -13.46 11.09 4.89
C ALA A 163 -14.87 10.58 5.20
N ILE A 164 -15.48 10.95 6.34
CA ILE A 164 -16.83 10.48 6.68
C ILE A 164 -17.86 10.93 5.66
N ARG A 165 -17.74 12.15 5.12
CA ARG A 165 -18.64 12.64 4.06
C ARG A 165 -18.58 11.75 2.82
N THR A 166 -17.40 11.24 2.47
CA THR A 166 -17.23 10.32 1.34
C THR A 166 -17.93 8.98 1.60
N TYR A 167 -17.85 8.47 2.84
CA TYR A 167 -18.41 7.16 3.19
C TYR A 167 -19.85 7.22 3.74
N SER A 168 -20.45 8.40 3.82
CA SER A 168 -21.86 8.58 4.26
C SER A 168 -22.87 8.41 3.12
N HIS A 169 -22.42 7.98 1.94
CA HIS A 169 -23.33 7.76 0.80
C HIS A 169 -24.31 6.62 1.09
N ALA A 170 -25.60 6.89 0.86
CA ALA A 170 -26.64 5.87 0.98
C ALA A 170 -26.71 5.04 -0.30
N PHE A 171 -26.59 3.73 -0.17
CA PHE A 171 -26.75 2.79 -1.27
C PHE A 171 -28.20 2.34 -1.37
N VAL A 172 -28.67 2.20 -2.61
CA VAL A 172 -29.99 1.64 -2.89
C VAL A 172 -29.92 0.12 -2.77
N VAL A 173 -30.90 -0.48 -2.10
CA VAL A 173 -31.03 -1.94 -2.03
C VAL A 173 -31.43 -2.46 -3.41
N PRO A 174 -30.68 -3.41 -4.01
CA PRO A 174 -31.05 -4.00 -5.28
C PRO A 174 -32.41 -4.71 -5.16
N LYS A 175 -33.27 -4.51 -6.14
CA LYS A 175 -34.53 -5.26 -6.22
C LYS A 175 -34.23 -6.74 -6.53
N SER A 176 -35.11 -7.63 -6.07
CA SER A 176 -35.04 -9.03 -6.47
C SER A 176 -35.07 -9.18 -7.99
N GLU A 177 -34.31 -10.15 -8.52
CA GLU A 177 -34.25 -10.45 -9.95
C GLU A 177 -35.62 -10.64 -10.58
N SER A 178 -36.59 -11.19 -9.82
CA SER A 178 -37.99 -11.34 -10.24
C SER A 178 -38.74 -10.04 -10.51
N LEU A 179 -38.19 -8.90 -10.02
CA LEU A 179 -38.75 -7.55 -10.20
C LEU A 179 -38.00 -6.73 -11.25
N TRP A 180 -37.01 -7.32 -11.89
CA TRP A 180 -36.33 -6.65 -12.99
C TRP A 180 -37.21 -6.61 -14.21
N ARG A 181 -37.12 -5.55 -14.99
CA ARG A 181 -37.84 -5.45 -16.24
C ARG A 181 -37.23 -6.40 -17.24
N ASP A 182 -38.11 -7.14 -17.95
CA ASP A 182 -37.66 -7.89 -19.10
C ASP A 182 -37.04 -6.95 -20.13
N VAL A 183 -35.88 -7.33 -20.63
CA VAL A 183 -35.18 -6.57 -21.65
C VAL A 183 -35.65 -7.06 -23.00
N ASP A 184 -36.23 -6.17 -23.81
CA ASP A 184 -36.61 -6.49 -25.19
C ASP A 184 -35.33 -6.79 -25.99
N GLY A 185 -35.12 -8.07 -26.33
CA GLY A 185 -33.92 -8.47 -27.07
C GLY A 185 -33.62 -9.96 -26.95
N PRO A 186 -32.63 -10.45 -27.68
CA PRO A 186 -32.23 -11.85 -27.61
C PRO A 186 -31.73 -12.21 -26.20
N ASN A 187 -32.29 -13.31 -25.66
CA ASN A 187 -31.86 -13.82 -24.37
C ASN A 187 -30.49 -14.49 -24.51
N TRP A 188 -29.42 -13.79 -24.11
CA TRP A 188 -28.07 -14.30 -24.19
C TRP A 188 -27.81 -15.31 -23.09
N VAL A 189 -27.78 -16.58 -23.44
CA VAL A 189 -27.39 -17.66 -22.53
C VAL A 189 -25.91 -17.96 -22.73
N PRO A 190 -25.12 -18.11 -21.65
CA PRO A 190 -23.72 -18.50 -21.76
C PRO A 190 -23.58 -19.82 -22.52
N ASN A 191 -22.71 -19.85 -23.54
CA ASN A 191 -22.39 -21.12 -24.21
C ASN A 191 -21.53 -21.96 -23.25
N LEU A 192 -22.14 -23.06 -22.76
CA LEU A 192 -21.49 -23.94 -21.78
C LEU A 192 -20.25 -24.64 -22.34
N GLU A 193 -20.17 -24.83 -23.67
CA GLU A 193 -19.00 -25.42 -24.32
C GLU A 193 -17.79 -24.49 -24.32
N LEU A 194 -18.02 -23.17 -24.22
CA LEU A 194 -16.98 -22.17 -24.15
C LEU A 194 -16.56 -21.84 -22.69
N LEU A 195 -17.22 -22.45 -21.71
CA LEU A 195 -16.82 -22.27 -20.31
C LEU A 195 -15.42 -22.87 -20.08
N ARG A 196 -14.47 -22.00 -19.87
CA ARG A 196 -13.10 -22.41 -19.53
C ARG A 196 -13.09 -23.10 -18.18
N ALA A 197 -12.38 -24.23 -18.09
CA ALA A 197 -12.09 -24.89 -16.83
C ALA A 197 -11.51 -23.90 -15.82
N LYS A 198 -11.87 -24.04 -14.53
CA LYS A 198 -11.35 -23.19 -13.45
C LYS A 198 -9.84 -23.28 -13.42
N GLY A 199 -9.17 -22.16 -13.60
CA GLY A 199 -7.73 -22.08 -13.51
C GLY A 199 -7.14 -21.08 -14.51
N ARG A 200 -5.91 -20.70 -14.27
CA ARG A 200 -5.14 -19.89 -15.22
C ARG A 200 -4.81 -20.78 -16.42
N PRO A 201 -5.08 -20.34 -17.68
CA PRO A 201 -4.61 -21.08 -18.85
C PRO A 201 -3.10 -21.29 -18.72
N MET A 202 -2.61 -22.52 -18.90
CA MET A 202 -1.18 -22.86 -18.88
C MET A 202 -0.44 -22.31 -20.12
N LYS A 203 -0.69 -21.06 -20.50
CA LYS A 203 0.14 -20.38 -21.50
C LYS A 203 1.26 -19.67 -20.73
N SER A 204 2.49 -19.99 -21.10
CA SER A 204 3.66 -19.25 -20.64
C SER A 204 3.42 -17.75 -20.88
N ARG A 205 3.62 -16.95 -19.86
CA ARG A 205 3.60 -15.48 -19.99
C ARG A 205 4.55 -15.10 -21.13
N VAL A 206 4.07 -14.35 -22.11
CA VAL A 206 4.94 -13.75 -23.12
C VAL A 206 5.91 -12.85 -22.37
N ARG A 207 7.19 -13.23 -22.38
CA ARG A 207 8.23 -12.43 -21.74
C ARG A 207 8.44 -11.18 -22.60
N ASN A 208 8.41 -10.02 -21.98
CA ASN A 208 8.81 -8.78 -22.62
C ASN A 208 10.31 -8.52 -22.35
N GLU A 209 10.91 -7.59 -23.10
CA GLU A 209 12.33 -7.21 -22.97
C GLU A 209 12.71 -6.80 -21.54
N MET A 210 11.77 -6.29 -20.75
CA MET A 210 11.97 -5.89 -19.34
C MET A 210 12.10 -7.08 -18.38
N ASP A 211 11.58 -8.25 -18.74
CA ASP A 211 11.70 -9.45 -17.91
C ASP A 211 13.12 -10.05 -17.94
N GLY A 212 13.92 -9.72 -18.97
CA GLY A 212 15.34 -10.14 -19.13
C GLY A 212 16.32 -9.32 -18.28
N VAL A 213 16.08 -8.03 -18.18
CA VAL A 213 17.03 -7.10 -17.50
C VAL A 213 17.03 -7.27 -15.96
N ARG A 214 15.99 -7.83 -15.37
CA ARG A 214 15.87 -7.99 -13.92
C ARG A 214 16.61 -9.21 -13.35
N ARG A 215 17.00 -10.18 -14.16
CA ARG A 215 17.62 -11.42 -13.67
C ARG A 215 19.10 -11.32 -13.31
N GLU A 216 19.85 -10.40 -13.92
CA GLU A 216 21.31 -10.37 -13.69
C GLU A 216 21.75 -9.53 -12.48
N ARG A 217 20.93 -8.57 -11.99
CA ARG A 217 21.33 -7.71 -10.85
C ARG A 217 20.58 -7.95 -9.54
N GLY A 218 19.44 -8.63 -9.56
CA GLY A 218 18.59 -8.80 -8.38
C GLY A 218 18.60 -10.20 -7.77
N SER A 219 18.90 -11.22 -8.59
CA SER A 219 18.77 -12.62 -8.16
C SER A 219 19.89 -13.05 -7.19
N GLN A 220 21.10 -12.54 -7.34
CA GLN A 220 22.20 -12.96 -6.45
C GLN A 220 22.12 -12.32 -5.06
N ARG A 221 21.64 -11.07 -4.93
CA ARG A 221 21.49 -10.41 -3.62
C ARG A 221 20.27 -10.89 -2.84
N LEU A 222 19.12 -11.07 -3.53
CA LEU A 222 17.91 -11.57 -2.88
C LEU A 222 18.03 -13.02 -2.45
N ASP A 223 18.77 -13.83 -3.20
CA ASP A 223 19.01 -15.26 -2.85
C ASP A 223 19.98 -15.41 -1.69
N SER A 224 20.99 -14.54 -1.57
CA SER A 224 21.90 -14.50 -0.42
C SER A 224 21.16 -14.03 0.86
N ASP A 225 20.38 -12.96 0.77
CA ASP A 225 19.63 -12.43 1.92
C ASP A 225 18.53 -13.39 2.39
N LEU A 226 17.85 -14.07 1.47
CA LEU A 226 16.87 -15.10 1.80
C LEU A 226 17.50 -16.35 2.40
N ARG A 227 18.70 -16.75 1.94
CA ARG A 227 19.45 -17.87 2.54
C ARG A 227 19.94 -17.54 3.94
N GLU A 228 20.41 -16.31 4.17
CA GLU A 228 20.81 -15.85 5.51
C GLU A 228 19.62 -15.77 6.48
N ILE A 229 18.45 -15.30 6.02
CA ILE A 229 17.22 -15.27 6.82
C ILE A 229 16.71 -16.68 7.12
N GLN A 230 16.79 -17.60 6.15
CA GLN A 230 16.40 -18.99 6.35
C GLN A 230 17.33 -19.76 7.28
N GLN A 231 18.63 -19.43 7.30
CA GLN A 231 19.59 -20.03 8.24
C GLN A 231 19.39 -19.56 9.69
N LYS A 232 18.78 -18.38 9.91
CA LYS A 232 18.51 -17.84 11.25
C LYS A 232 17.17 -18.29 11.84
N GLN A 233 16.27 -18.89 11.05
CA GLN A 233 14.99 -19.38 11.55
C GLN A 233 15.12 -20.83 12.03
N SER A 234 14.83 -21.06 13.31
CA SER A 234 14.69 -22.39 13.88
C SER A 234 13.28 -22.91 13.70
N CYS A 235 13.15 -24.20 13.45
CA CYS A 235 11.85 -24.87 13.36
C CYS A 235 11.17 -24.91 14.73
N GLU A 236 9.91 -24.52 14.81
CA GLU A 236 9.11 -24.51 16.04
C GLU A 236 8.88 -25.91 16.63
N LEU A 237 9.00 -27.00 15.82
CA LEU A 237 8.78 -28.37 16.27
C LEU A 237 10.05 -29.10 16.71
N CYS A 238 11.17 -28.92 15.99
CA CYS A 238 12.43 -29.63 16.27
C CYS A 238 13.57 -28.71 16.71
N HIS A 239 13.35 -27.40 16.74
CA HIS A 239 14.31 -26.34 17.07
C HIS A 239 15.59 -26.30 16.22
N GLN A 240 15.67 -27.11 15.14
CA GLN A 240 16.79 -27.09 14.20
C GLN A 240 16.63 -25.96 13.16
N HIS A 241 17.77 -25.45 12.68
CA HIS A 241 17.83 -24.39 11.68
C HIS A 241 17.66 -24.93 10.24
N GLY A 242 17.22 -24.07 9.31
CA GLY A 242 17.19 -24.35 7.88
C GLY A 242 15.86 -24.88 7.33
N HIS A 243 14.83 -25.06 8.16
CA HIS A 243 13.48 -25.40 7.73
C HIS A 243 12.42 -24.84 8.67
N ASN A 244 11.17 -24.77 8.23
CA ASN A 244 10.02 -24.39 9.05
C ASN A 244 9.17 -25.63 9.43
N HIS A 245 8.18 -25.47 10.31
CA HIS A 245 7.32 -26.56 10.80
C HIS A 245 6.66 -27.37 9.67
N ARG A 246 6.32 -26.76 8.50
CA ARG A 246 5.68 -27.44 7.37
C ARG A 246 6.59 -28.41 6.62
N ARG A 247 7.91 -28.20 6.71
CA ARG A 247 8.94 -29.06 6.10
C ARG A 247 9.68 -29.92 7.13
N CYS A 248 9.25 -29.87 8.38
CA CYS A 248 9.83 -30.65 9.44
C CYS A 248 9.48 -32.14 9.28
N LEU A 249 10.47 -33.00 9.41
CA LEU A 249 10.28 -34.46 9.34
C LEU A 249 9.38 -34.96 10.47
N LEU A 250 9.42 -34.33 11.66
CA LEU A 250 8.55 -34.65 12.78
C LEU A 250 7.08 -34.35 12.50
N SER A 251 6.78 -33.36 11.65
CA SER A 251 5.40 -33.04 11.25
C SER A 251 4.77 -34.09 10.33
N ARG A 252 5.60 -34.97 9.73
CA ARG A 252 5.14 -36.01 8.79
C ARG A 252 5.00 -37.41 9.46
N GLY A 253 5.13 -37.51 10.78
CA GLY A 253 4.95 -38.76 11.51
C GLY A 253 6.02 -39.81 11.23
N ILE A 254 7.19 -39.43 10.71
CA ILE A 254 8.33 -40.33 10.52
C ILE A 254 9.12 -40.30 11.83
N SER A 255 8.87 -41.26 12.71
CA SER A 255 9.67 -41.50 13.89
C SER A 255 11.06 -41.99 13.45
N THR A 256 12.09 -41.17 13.69
CA THR A 256 13.47 -41.64 13.63
C THR A 256 13.72 -42.52 14.85
N SER A 257 13.77 -43.83 14.67
CA SER A 257 14.28 -44.75 15.69
C SER A 257 15.75 -44.40 15.95
N SER A 258 16.02 -43.98 17.16
CA SER A 258 17.38 -43.84 17.68
C SER A 258 18.02 -45.24 17.75
N ASN A 259 18.98 -45.50 16.87
CA ASN A 259 19.96 -46.58 17.10
C ASN A 259 21.03 -46.03 18.04
N ASP A 260 20.99 -46.42 19.28
CA ASP A 260 22.13 -46.37 20.17
C ASP A 260 23.06 -47.53 19.82
N PRO A 261 24.36 -47.30 19.62
CA PRO A 261 25.34 -48.41 19.64
C PRO A 261 25.84 -48.64 21.05
N ASN A 262 25.72 -49.86 21.50
CA ASN A 262 26.48 -50.43 22.57
C ASN A 262 27.97 -50.51 22.23
#